data_3f2feabb6226c9309487c2f41f5a599e
#
_entry.id   3f2feabb6226c9309487c2f41f5a599e
#
_cell.length_a   1.000
_cell.length_b   1.000
_cell.length_c   1.000
_cell.angle_alpha   90.00
_cell.angle_beta   90.00
_cell.angle_gamma   90.00
#
_symmetry.space_group_name_H-M   'P 1'
#
loop_
_entity.id
_entity.type
_entity.pdbx_description
1 polymer ?
#
loop_
_entity_poly.entity_id
_entity_poly.type
_entity_poly.pdbx_seq_one_letter_code
_entity_poly.pdbx_strand_id
1 'polypeptide(L)'
;MRLAHRSLPLNGPPCMMGIVNVTPDSFYDRGATAAPESAIARGVEIVRAGAGIVDVGGMTAQPGRVLAEDEEIARVEGVVSALRAHLDVPISIDTYRARVADAALRAGADIVNDHTGLTDPAMAATIAAHGAGLVVTHLSLEPKQAQTARHAVTVDEIAEFLVTRADAARSAGVDPAAILVDPGLGFGKDTATDLRTLAELPRLAALGYPLLLAPSHKEVTAEPLGLDEASLEGTAAVVAVAAYLGVSVLRVHDLPFMAHVARMAWLVREMADR
;
A
#
# COMPACT_ATOMS: atom_id res chain seq x y z
N MET A 1 3.72 -11.82 -8.29
CA MET A 1 4.26 -11.77 -6.92
C MET A 1 4.15 -13.16 -6.31
N ARG A 2 5.22 -13.68 -5.72
CA ARG A 2 5.24 -14.98 -5.02
C ARG A 2 5.07 -14.76 -3.52
N LEU A 3 4.18 -15.52 -2.90
CA LEU A 3 3.92 -15.49 -1.46
C LEU A 3 4.07 -16.92 -0.91
N ALA A 4 4.25 -17.09 0.40
CA ALA A 4 4.52 -18.38 1.04
C ALA A 4 3.54 -19.50 0.61
N HIS A 5 2.26 -19.19 0.49
CA HIS A 5 1.21 -20.20 0.22
C HIS A 5 0.40 -19.92 -1.04
N ARG A 6 0.70 -18.86 -1.79
CA ARG A 6 -0.04 -18.48 -3.00
C ARG A 6 0.79 -17.63 -3.94
N SER A 7 0.28 -17.37 -5.13
CA SER A 7 0.87 -16.40 -6.05
C SER A 7 -0.18 -15.41 -6.50
N LEU A 8 0.23 -14.15 -6.65
CA LEU A 8 -0.58 -13.07 -7.18
C LEU A 8 -0.07 -12.71 -8.57
N PRO A 9 -0.85 -12.96 -9.64
CA PRO A 9 -0.47 -12.56 -10.99
C PRO A 9 -0.50 -11.02 -11.10
N LEU A 10 0.58 -10.43 -11.60
CA LEU A 10 0.72 -8.98 -11.79
C LEU A 10 1.04 -8.60 -13.25
N ASN A 11 0.78 -9.50 -14.18
CA ASN A 11 1.05 -9.36 -15.62
C ASN A 11 -0.24 -9.06 -16.45
N GLY A 12 -1.25 -8.53 -15.81
CA GLY A 12 -2.53 -8.15 -16.39
C GLY A 12 -2.94 -6.72 -16.02
N PRO A 13 -4.25 -6.44 -15.97
CA PRO A 13 -4.74 -5.17 -15.43
C PRO A 13 -4.25 -4.99 -13.98
N PRO A 14 -4.07 -3.73 -13.53
CA PRO A 14 -3.63 -3.48 -12.16
C PRO A 14 -4.46 -4.23 -11.13
N CYS A 15 -3.78 -4.90 -10.20
CA CYS A 15 -4.44 -5.50 -9.04
C CYS A 15 -4.91 -4.39 -8.10
N MET A 16 -6.18 -4.40 -7.74
CA MET A 16 -6.73 -3.43 -6.80
C MET A 16 -6.46 -3.88 -5.36
N MET A 17 -5.84 -3.01 -4.56
CA MET A 17 -5.63 -3.19 -3.13
C MET A 17 -6.62 -2.29 -2.38
N GLY A 18 -7.57 -2.91 -1.70
CA GLY A 18 -8.59 -2.19 -0.93
C GLY A 18 -8.22 -2.04 0.54
N ILE A 19 -8.60 -0.91 1.12
CA ILE A 19 -8.16 -0.49 2.46
C ILE A 19 -9.22 -0.84 3.51
N VAL A 20 -8.76 -1.48 4.60
CA VAL A 20 -9.52 -1.71 5.83
C VAL A 20 -8.80 -1.05 7.00
N ASN A 21 -9.25 0.14 7.38
CA ASN A 21 -8.69 0.85 8.52
C ASN A 21 -9.31 0.33 9.83
N VAL A 22 -8.46 -0.11 10.75
CA VAL A 22 -8.82 -0.56 12.10
C VAL A 22 -8.39 0.50 13.11
N THR A 23 -8.76 1.76 12.84
CA THR A 23 -8.42 2.89 13.72
C THR A 23 -9.53 3.14 14.75
N PRO A 24 -9.22 3.71 15.94
CA PRO A 24 -10.21 3.99 16.99
C PRO A 24 -11.39 4.82 16.51
N ASP A 25 -11.13 5.80 15.66
CA ASP A 25 -12.14 6.73 15.16
C ASP A 25 -13.14 6.07 14.20
N SER A 26 -12.77 4.96 13.59
CA SER A 26 -13.62 4.18 12.68
C SER A 26 -14.48 3.13 13.40
N PHE A 27 -14.10 2.71 14.63
CA PHE A 27 -14.68 1.54 15.30
C PHE A 27 -14.98 1.77 16.79
N TYR A 28 -14.69 2.92 17.36
CA TYR A 28 -14.63 3.10 18.80
C TYR A 28 -15.96 3.44 19.48
N ASP A 29 -17.06 3.50 18.77
CA ASP A 29 -18.31 3.95 19.40
C ASP A 29 -19.11 2.85 20.12
N ARG A 30 -18.76 1.55 20.07
CA ARG A 30 -19.54 0.49 20.77
C ARG A 30 -18.82 -0.83 21.11
N GLY A 31 -17.62 -0.80 21.62
CA GLY A 31 -17.04 -1.98 22.28
C GLY A 31 -16.12 -2.86 21.43
N ALA A 32 -15.17 -3.53 22.07
CA ALA A 32 -14.09 -4.33 21.47
C ALA A 32 -14.56 -5.51 20.59
N THR A 33 -15.83 -5.86 20.64
CA THR A 33 -16.45 -6.95 19.85
C THR A 33 -16.97 -6.50 18.48
N ALA A 34 -17.21 -5.21 18.27
CA ALA A 34 -17.74 -4.69 17.01
C ALA A 34 -16.64 -4.47 15.93
N ALA A 35 -15.38 -4.33 16.34
CA ALA A 35 -14.28 -4.05 15.42
C ALA A 35 -13.98 -5.20 14.44
N PRO A 36 -13.89 -6.48 14.84
CA PRO A 36 -13.69 -7.57 13.90
C PRO A 36 -14.86 -7.77 12.92
N GLU A 37 -16.09 -7.65 13.37
CA GLU A 37 -17.30 -7.84 12.54
C GLU A 37 -17.40 -6.77 11.44
N SER A 38 -17.15 -5.51 11.75
CA SER A 38 -17.17 -4.45 10.76
C SER A 38 -15.99 -4.52 9.81
N ALA A 39 -14.81 -4.96 10.26
CA ALA A 39 -13.67 -5.22 9.42
C ALA A 39 -13.94 -6.38 8.45
N ILE A 40 -14.59 -7.47 8.91
CA ILE A 40 -15.02 -8.58 8.06
C ILE A 40 -16.01 -8.08 7.01
N ALA A 41 -17.05 -7.35 7.42
CA ALA A 41 -18.05 -6.81 6.50
C ALA A 41 -17.40 -5.92 5.43
N ARG A 42 -16.49 -5.03 5.83
CA ARG A 42 -15.74 -4.17 4.92
C ARG A 42 -14.81 -4.98 4.01
N GLY A 43 -14.07 -5.95 4.53
CA GLY A 43 -13.20 -6.82 3.74
C GLY A 43 -13.98 -7.61 2.68
N VAL A 44 -15.13 -8.18 3.03
CA VAL A 44 -16.01 -8.88 2.09
C VAL A 44 -16.57 -7.94 1.02
N GLU A 45 -17.00 -6.74 1.41
CA GLU A 45 -17.46 -5.71 0.49
C GLU A 45 -16.37 -5.34 -0.54
N ILE A 46 -15.17 -5.07 -0.06
CA ILE A 46 -14.01 -4.70 -0.88
C ILE A 46 -13.67 -5.81 -1.89
N VAL A 47 -13.65 -7.06 -1.45
CA VAL A 47 -13.38 -8.21 -2.34
C VAL A 47 -14.50 -8.38 -3.38
N ARG A 48 -15.76 -8.24 -2.98
CA ARG A 48 -16.90 -8.24 -3.94
C ARG A 48 -16.82 -7.09 -4.93
N ALA A 49 -16.23 -5.97 -4.53
CA ALA A 49 -16.00 -4.81 -5.38
C ALA A 49 -14.78 -4.97 -6.32
N GLY A 50 -14.08 -6.11 -6.28
CA GLY A 50 -12.98 -6.43 -7.19
C GLY A 50 -11.58 -6.26 -6.62
N ALA A 51 -11.41 -6.15 -5.29
CA ALA A 51 -10.08 -6.17 -4.70
C ALA A 51 -9.42 -7.54 -4.88
N GLY A 52 -8.17 -7.52 -5.36
CA GLY A 52 -7.29 -8.68 -5.36
C GLY A 52 -6.40 -8.77 -4.12
N ILE A 53 -6.33 -7.71 -3.32
CA ILE A 53 -5.60 -7.63 -2.03
C ILE A 53 -6.46 -6.81 -1.06
N VAL A 54 -6.50 -7.21 0.20
CA VAL A 54 -7.08 -6.42 1.30
C VAL A 54 -5.94 -5.94 2.19
N ASP A 55 -5.81 -4.61 2.38
CA ASP A 55 -4.75 -4.00 3.18
C ASP A 55 -5.31 -3.49 4.51
N VAL A 56 -4.79 -4.04 5.61
CA VAL A 56 -5.26 -3.79 6.97
C VAL A 56 -4.30 -2.82 7.65
N GLY A 57 -4.80 -1.65 8.06
CA GLY A 57 -4.02 -0.66 8.81
C GLY A 57 -4.46 -0.60 10.29
N GLY A 58 -3.60 -1.03 11.22
CA GLY A 58 -3.82 -0.92 12.67
C GLY A 58 -3.60 0.49 13.21
N MET A 59 -2.84 1.31 12.48
CA MET A 59 -2.52 2.68 12.84
C MET A 59 -2.43 3.54 11.57
N THR A 60 -3.03 4.75 11.60
CA THR A 60 -2.90 5.69 10.47
C THR A 60 -1.44 6.14 10.27
N ALA A 61 -1.00 6.29 9.02
CA ALA A 61 0.28 6.92 8.69
C ALA A 61 0.30 8.44 8.97
N GLN A 62 -0.89 9.05 9.12
CA GLN A 62 -1.04 10.48 9.43
C GLN A 62 -0.37 10.86 10.76
N PRO A 63 0.10 12.11 10.93
CA PRO A 63 0.54 12.64 12.21
C PRO A 63 -0.53 12.47 13.29
N GLY A 64 -0.13 12.19 14.52
CA GLY A 64 -1.07 12.03 15.63
C GLY A 64 -0.61 11.01 16.65
N ARG A 65 -1.58 10.45 17.41
CA ARG A 65 -1.28 9.47 18.45
C ARG A 65 -0.54 8.26 17.91
N VAL A 66 0.60 7.96 18.51
CA VAL A 66 1.31 6.69 18.30
C VAL A 66 0.73 5.68 19.29
N LEU A 67 0.19 4.57 18.78
CA LEU A 67 -0.26 3.47 19.61
C LEU A 67 0.92 2.78 20.29
N ALA A 68 0.70 2.25 21.50
CA ALA A 68 1.61 1.29 22.06
C ALA A 68 1.67 0.05 21.13
N GLU A 69 2.84 -0.54 20.98
CA GLU A 69 3.05 -1.65 20.05
C GLU A 69 2.14 -2.85 20.38
N ASP A 70 2.03 -3.20 21.66
CA ASP A 70 1.16 -4.30 22.10
C ASP A 70 -0.34 -4.00 21.86
N GLU A 71 -0.75 -2.73 21.91
CA GLU A 71 -2.11 -2.31 21.54
C GLU A 71 -2.35 -2.48 20.03
N GLU A 72 -1.38 -2.13 19.20
CA GLU A 72 -1.46 -2.33 17.75
C GLU A 72 -1.50 -3.82 17.41
N ILE A 73 -0.65 -4.64 18.02
CA ILE A 73 -0.63 -6.10 17.86
C ILE A 73 -2.01 -6.70 18.16
N ALA A 74 -2.58 -6.39 19.33
CA ALA A 74 -3.87 -6.94 19.73
C ALA A 74 -5.00 -6.60 18.73
N ARG A 75 -4.95 -5.41 18.15
CA ARG A 75 -5.93 -4.98 17.13
C ARG A 75 -5.77 -5.74 15.83
N VAL A 76 -4.56 -5.77 15.27
CA VAL A 76 -4.33 -6.34 13.94
C VAL A 76 -4.48 -7.86 13.95
N GLU A 77 -4.00 -8.54 15.00
CA GLU A 77 -4.06 -10.01 15.11
C GLU A 77 -5.50 -10.51 15.07
N GLY A 78 -6.41 -9.92 15.84
CA GLY A 78 -7.82 -10.28 15.84
C GLY A 78 -8.51 -10.04 14.49
N VAL A 79 -8.25 -8.88 13.88
CA VAL A 79 -8.86 -8.53 12.59
C VAL A 79 -8.31 -9.37 11.45
N VAL A 80 -6.99 -9.57 11.37
CA VAL A 80 -6.37 -10.40 10.31
C VAL A 80 -6.86 -11.84 10.40
N SER A 81 -6.90 -12.43 11.61
CA SER A 81 -7.43 -13.79 11.81
C SER A 81 -8.89 -13.91 11.37
N ALA A 82 -9.73 -12.93 11.74
CA ALA A 82 -11.12 -12.89 11.37
C ALA A 82 -11.32 -12.75 9.85
N LEU A 83 -10.57 -11.85 9.19
CA LEU A 83 -10.60 -11.69 7.74
C LEU A 83 -10.11 -12.95 7.03
N ARG A 84 -9.04 -13.58 7.51
CA ARG A 84 -8.51 -14.82 6.91
C ARG A 84 -9.53 -15.97 6.91
N ALA A 85 -10.38 -16.05 7.92
CA ALA A 85 -11.44 -17.06 7.97
C ALA A 85 -12.53 -16.87 6.89
N HIS A 86 -12.62 -15.67 6.28
CA HIS A 86 -13.68 -15.31 5.34
C HIS A 86 -13.19 -14.97 3.92
N LEU A 87 -11.88 -14.71 3.76
CA LEU A 87 -11.31 -14.22 2.50
C LEU A 87 -10.21 -15.14 1.98
N ASP A 88 -10.28 -15.47 0.68
CA ASP A 88 -9.23 -16.22 -0.01
C ASP A 88 -8.16 -15.32 -0.68
N VAL A 89 -8.42 -14.01 -0.82
CA VAL A 89 -7.46 -13.06 -1.39
C VAL A 89 -6.29 -12.82 -0.41
N PRO A 90 -5.10 -12.40 -0.90
CA PRO A 90 -4.02 -11.96 -0.03
C PRO A 90 -4.45 -10.85 0.93
N ILE A 91 -4.00 -10.96 2.18
CA ILE A 91 -4.15 -9.94 3.21
C ILE A 91 -2.79 -9.28 3.42
N SER A 92 -2.77 -7.96 3.29
CA SER A 92 -1.62 -7.10 3.57
C SER A 92 -1.80 -6.44 4.93
N ILE A 93 -0.71 -6.25 5.66
CA ILE A 93 -0.65 -5.47 6.90
C ILE A 93 0.15 -4.19 6.68
N ASP A 94 -0.48 -3.03 6.89
CA ASP A 94 0.17 -1.71 6.83
C ASP A 94 0.79 -1.40 8.20
N THR A 95 2.09 -1.65 8.32
CA THR A 95 2.87 -1.40 9.53
C THR A 95 4.35 -1.26 9.23
N TYR A 96 5.05 -0.44 10.02
CA TYR A 96 6.50 -0.28 9.99
C TYR A 96 7.20 -0.93 11.21
N ARG A 97 6.46 -1.70 12.02
CA ARG A 97 6.98 -2.36 13.22
C ARG A 97 7.09 -3.86 13.00
N ALA A 98 8.29 -4.40 13.12
CA ALA A 98 8.55 -5.83 12.87
C ALA A 98 7.73 -6.77 13.77
N ARG A 99 7.51 -6.42 15.06
CA ARG A 99 6.70 -7.23 15.97
C ARG A 99 5.22 -7.26 15.59
N VAL A 100 4.68 -6.13 15.11
CA VAL A 100 3.31 -6.06 14.59
C VAL A 100 3.17 -6.89 13.32
N ALA A 101 4.15 -6.77 12.40
CA ALA A 101 4.20 -7.57 11.18
C ALA A 101 4.25 -9.07 11.49
N ASP A 102 5.09 -9.50 12.45
CA ASP A 102 5.21 -10.89 12.87
C ASP A 102 3.88 -11.45 13.43
N ALA A 103 3.19 -10.68 14.29
CA ALA A 103 1.88 -11.06 14.82
C ALA A 103 0.82 -11.19 13.72
N ALA A 104 0.75 -10.21 12.79
CA ALA A 104 -0.18 -10.24 11.68
C ALA A 104 0.09 -11.40 10.70
N LEU A 105 1.36 -11.69 10.40
CA LEU A 105 1.75 -12.81 9.54
C LEU A 105 1.39 -14.16 10.18
N ARG A 106 1.58 -14.32 11.49
CA ARG A 106 1.08 -15.51 12.21
C ARG A 106 -0.43 -15.62 12.21
N ALA A 107 -1.15 -14.50 12.24
CA ALA A 107 -2.61 -14.46 12.16
C ALA A 107 -3.15 -14.72 10.75
N GLY A 108 -2.30 -14.79 9.72
CA GLY A 108 -2.68 -15.14 8.36
C GLY A 108 -2.55 -14.03 7.32
N ALA A 109 -1.82 -12.94 7.63
CA ALA A 109 -1.41 -11.98 6.61
C ALA A 109 -0.39 -12.62 5.65
N ASP A 110 -0.38 -12.15 4.40
CA ASP A 110 0.48 -12.65 3.34
C ASP A 110 1.55 -11.63 2.93
N ILE A 111 1.32 -10.33 3.18
CA ILE A 111 2.14 -9.21 2.71
C ILE A 111 2.33 -8.23 3.85
N VAL A 112 3.52 -7.64 3.94
CA VAL A 112 3.78 -6.46 4.78
C VAL A 112 3.90 -5.24 3.87
N ASN A 113 3.07 -4.23 4.12
CA ASN A 113 3.12 -2.93 3.47
C ASN A 113 3.86 -1.96 4.42
N ASP A 114 5.18 -1.83 4.21
CA ASP A 114 6.03 -0.96 5.03
C ASP A 114 6.19 0.40 4.36
N HIS A 115 5.39 1.37 4.82
CA HIS A 115 5.39 2.73 4.32
C HIS A 115 6.61 3.57 4.76
N THR A 116 7.58 2.97 5.47
CA THR A 116 8.80 3.64 5.92
C THR A 116 10.07 3.15 5.21
N GLY A 117 9.93 2.13 4.37
CA GLY A 117 11.05 1.57 3.63
C GLY A 117 12.07 0.86 4.53
N LEU A 118 11.60 -0.01 5.43
CA LEU A 118 12.43 -0.86 6.30
C LEU A 118 13.26 -0.05 7.31
N THR A 119 12.63 0.89 8.02
CA THR A 119 13.29 1.62 9.12
C THR A 119 13.48 0.74 10.36
N ASP A 120 12.60 -0.23 10.61
CA ASP A 120 12.80 -1.23 11.66
C ASP A 120 13.84 -2.28 11.19
N PRO A 121 15.00 -2.40 11.86
CA PRO A 121 16.07 -3.30 11.41
C PRO A 121 15.69 -4.79 11.45
N ALA A 122 14.65 -5.18 12.19
CA ALA A 122 14.17 -6.55 12.25
C ALA A 122 13.15 -6.88 11.15
N MET A 123 12.58 -5.87 10.45
CA MET A 123 11.47 -6.06 9.52
C MET A 123 11.81 -7.04 8.38
N ALA A 124 12.91 -6.82 7.69
CA ALA A 124 13.29 -7.67 6.56
C ALA A 124 13.48 -9.13 6.95
N ALA A 125 14.15 -9.40 8.09
CA ALA A 125 14.34 -10.74 8.61
C ALA A 125 13.00 -11.40 9.02
N THR A 126 12.09 -10.64 9.60
CA THR A 126 10.74 -11.10 9.95
C THR A 126 9.97 -11.52 8.70
N ILE A 127 9.96 -10.69 7.66
CA ILE A 127 9.27 -10.99 6.38
C ILE A 127 9.86 -12.25 5.74
N ALA A 128 11.20 -12.37 5.70
CA ALA A 128 11.89 -13.52 5.15
C ALA A 128 11.55 -14.81 5.90
N ALA A 129 11.50 -14.79 7.23
CA ALA A 129 11.17 -15.95 8.06
C ALA A 129 9.77 -16.51 7.79
N HIS A 130 8.82 -15.66 7.40
CA HIS A 130 7.46 -16.06 7.03
C HIS A 130 7.27 -16.35 5.54
N GLY A 131 8.28 -16.10 4.69
CA GLY A 131 8.13 -16.15 3.23
C GLY A 131 7.08 -15.19 2.69
N ALA A 132 6.84 -14.09 3.41
CA ALA A 132 5.81 -13.11 3.09
C ALA A 132 6.22 -12.16 1.96
N GLY A 133 5.23 -11.48 1.38
CA GLY A 133 5.47 -10.38 0.45
C GLY A 133 5.84 -9.10 1.18
N LEU A 134 6.51 -8.21 0.46
CA LEU A 134 6.94 -6.90 0.95
C LEU A 134 6.55 -5.81 -0.03
N VAL A 135 5.97 -4.73 0.47
CA VAL A 135 5.92 -3.44 -0.23
C VAL A 135 6.92 -2.50 0.43
N VAL A 136 7.88 -2.02 -0.35
CA VAL A 136 8.87 -1.03 0.08
C VAL A 136 8.41 0.34 -0.40
N THR A 137 8.02 1.22 0.52
CA THR A 137 7.58 2.57 0.16
C THR A 137 8.66 3.60 0.44
N HIS A 138 8.85 4.53 -0.50
CA HIS A 138 9.73 5.68 -0.29
C HIS A 138 9.07 6.69 0.64
N LEU A 139 9.71 6.93 1.78
CA LEU A 139 9.37 7.99 2.73
C LEU A 139 10.52 8.98 2.83
N SER A 140 10.25 10.27 2.62
CA SER A 140 11.27 11.33 2.71
C SER A 140 11.34 12.02 4.09
N LEU A 141 10.57 11.54 5.06
CA LEU A 141 10.51 12.03 6.45
C LEU A 141 10.54 10.84 7.42
N GLU A 142 10.84 11.16 8.70
CA GLU A 142 10.66 10.17 9.75
C GLU A 142 9.18 9.75 9.91
N PRO A 143 8.89 8.49 10.26
CA PRO A 143 7.54 8.03 10.49
C PRO A 143 6.80 8.93 11.50
N LYS A 144 5.53 9.23 11.23
CA LYS A 144 4.68 10.08 12.08
C LYS A 144 5.11 11.53 12.22
N GLN A 145 6.15 11.99 11.55
CA GLN A 145 6.45 13.41 11.50
C GLN A 145 5.38 14.16 10.70
N ALA A 146 5.12 15.39 11.14
CA ALA A 146 4.13 16.21 10.48
C ALA A 146 4.51 16.40 8.99
N GLN A 147 3.58 16.08 8.10
CA GLN A 147 3.72 16.31 6.66
C GLN A 147 3.78 17.80 6.27
N THR A 148 3.97 18.67 7.27
CA THR A 148 4.09 20.13 7.10
C THR A 148 5.41 20.55 6.45
N ALA A 149 6.44 19.70 6.48
CA ALA A 149 7.73 19.97 5.84
C ALA A 149 7.83 19.19 4.52
N ARG A 150 7.05 19.58 3.52
CA ARG A 150 7.18 19.03 2.17
C ARG A 150 8.41 19.60 1.50
N HIS A 151 9.13 18.76 0.81
CA HIS A 151 10.32 19.18 0.08
C HIS A 151 10.41 18.49 -1.29
N ALA A 152 11.16 19.11 -2.18
CA ALA A 152 11.46 18.55 -3.47
C ALA A 152 12.41 17.35 -3.30
N VAL A 153 12.06 16.24 -3.96
CA VAL A 153 12.86 15.02 -4.08
C VAL A 153 12.93 14.66 -5.56
N THR A 154 14.08 14.30 -6.05
CA THR A 154 14.23 13.87 -7.44
C THR A 154 13.75 12.41 -7.62
N VAL A 155 13.34 12.06 -8.82
CA VAL A 155 13.00 10.67 -9.14
C VAL A 155 14.21 9.74 -9.06
N ASP A 156 15.44 10.28 -9.25
CA ASP A 156 16.68 9.55 -9.03
C ASP A 156 16.88 9.15 -7.58
N GLU A 157 16.64 10.06 -6.64
CA GLU A 157 16.73 9.79 -5.20
C GLU A 157 15.67 8.75 -4.78
N ILE A 158 14.44 8.85 -5.32
CA ILE A 158 13.40 7.85 -5.09
C ILE A 158 13.84 6.48 -5.61
N ALA A 159 14.35 6.40 -6.83
CA ALA A 159 14.79 5.16 -7.45
C ALA A 159 15.94 4.51 -6.67
N GLU A 160 16.97 5.30 -6.29
CA GLU A 160 18.10 4.83 -5.49
C GLU A 160 17.66 4.29 -4.13
N PHE A 161 16.76 5.01 -3.46
CA PHE A 161 16.19 4.55 -2.18
C PHE A 161 15.49 3.20 -2.36
N LEU A 162 14.58 3.08 -3.33
CA LEU A 162 13.80 1.86 -3.54
C LEU A 162 14.70 0.65 -3.85
N VAL A 163 15.70 0.82 -4.72
CA VAL A 163 16.66 -0.24 -5.04
C VAL A 163 17.48 -0.62 -3.81
N THR A 164 18.02 0.35 -3.08
CA THR A 164 18.82 0.10 -1.88
C THR A 164 18.02 -0.68 -0.83
N ARG A 165 16.77 -0.32 -0.60
CA ARG A 165 15.90 -1.00 0.36
C ARG A 165 15.47 -2.40 -0.10
N ALA A 166 15.15 -2.55 -1.39
CA ALA A 166 14.85 -3.87 -1.97
C ALA A 166 16.07 -4.81 -1.90
N ASP A 167 17.27 -4.32 -2.15
CA ASP A 167 18.51 -5.09 -2.02
C ASP A 167 18.82 -5.48 -0.57
N ALA A 168 18.53 -4.60 0.39
CA ALA A 168 18.62 -4.92 1.81
C ALA A 168 17.63 -6.04 2.20
N ALA A 169 16.39 -5.97 1.72
CA ALA A 169 15.39 -7.03 1.93
C ALA A 169 15.84 -8.37 1.33
N ARG A 170 16.36 -8.36 0.10
CA ARG A 170 16.92 -9.58 -0.54
C ARG A 170 18.09 -10.16 0.24
N SER A 171 18.97 -9.31 0.71
CA SER A 171 20.12 -9.72 1.53
C SER A 171 19.71 -10.36 2.86
N ALA A 172 18.55 -9.96 3.40
CA ALA A 172 17.95 -10.57 4.59
C ALA A 172 17.15 -11.85 4.27
N GLY A 173 17.03 -12.26 3.00
CA GLY A 173 16.38 -13.49 2.57
C GLY A 173 14.96 -13.36 2.04
N VAL A 174 14.46 -12.14 1.82
CA VAL A 174 13.16 -11.96 1.16
C VAL A 174 13.26 -12.35 -0.32
N ASP A 175 12.32 -13.20 -0.80
CA ASP A 175 12.28 -13.61 -2.21
C ASP A 175 12.12 -12.36 -3.11
N PRO A 176 13.02 -12.12 -4.09
CA PRO A 176 12.89 -11.00 -5.02
C PRO A 176 11.54 -10.96 -5.74
N ALA A 177 10.94 -12.11 -6.02
CA ALA A 177 9.62 -12.23 -6.65
C ALA A 177 8.45 -11.87 -5.69
N ALA A 178 8.76 -11.64 -4.41
CA ALA A 178 7.80 -11.22 -3.39
C ALA A 178 7.88 -9.73 -3.04
N ILE A 179 8.75 -8.96 -3.72
CA ILE A 179 8.96 -7.53 -3.45
C ILE A 179 8.18 -6.68 -4.46
N LEU A 180 7.43 -5.70 -3.95
CA LEU A 180 6.89 -4.55 -4.68
C LEU A 180 7.56 -3.27 -4.18
N VAL A 181 7.60 -2.24 -5.02
CA VAL A 181 8.10 -0.92 -4.64
C VAL A 181 7.04 0.15 -4.87
N ASP A 182 6.95 1.12 -3.96
CA ASP A 182 6.02 2.26 -4.02
C ASP A 182 6.83 3.57 -3.95
N PRO A 183 6.74 4.46 -4.94
CA PRO A 183 7.40 5.77 -4.87
C PRO A 183 6.86 6.67 -3.76
N GLY A 184 5.75 6.30 -3.10
CA GLY A 184 5.25 6.97 -1.91
C GLY A 184 4.71 8.36 -2.17
N LEU A 185 3.72 8.52 -3.08
CA LEU A 185 3.04 9.80 -3.29
C LEU A 185 2.55 10.39 -1.97
N GLY A 186 2.76 11.69 -1.76
CA GLY A 186 2.31 12.42 -0.57
C GLY A 186 3.06 12.11 0.72
N PHE A 187 4.09 11.27 0.69
CA PHE A 187 4.93 10.97 1.86
C PHE A 187 6.11 11.95 1.94
N GLY A 188 5.85 13.16 2.48
CA GLY A 188 6.85 14.21 2.70
C GLY A 188 7.35 14.90 1.43
N LYS A 189 6.75 14.64 0.29
CA LYS A 189 7.07 15.26 -1.00
C LYS A 189 6.11 16.39 -1.32
N ASP A 190 6.59 17.38 -2.05
CA ASP A 190 5.71 18.42 -2.61
C ASP A 190 4.94 17.89 -3.84
N THR A 191 3.88 18.56 -4.19
CA THR A 191 3.01 18.19 -5.32
C THR A 191 3.74 18.17 -6.66
N ALA A 192 4.74 19.04 -6.85
CA ALA A 192 5.54 19.05 -8.07
C ALA A 192 6.38 17.77 -8.20
N THR A 193 6.96 17.31 -7.10
CA THR A 193 7.66 16.02 -7.02
C THR A 193 6.72 14.85 -7.31
N ASP A 194 5.52 14.84 -6.72
CA ASP A 194 4.53 13.78 -6.96
C ASP A 194 4.09 13.74 -8.43
N LEU A 195 3.82 14.89 -9.04
CA LEU A 195 3.48 14.98 -10.47
C LEU A 195 4.64 14.51 -11.36
N ARG A 196 5.88 14.88 -11.01
CA ARG A 196 7.08 14.41 -11.73
C ARG A 196 7.23 12.90 -11.60
N THR A 197 7.01 12.36 -10.40
CA THR A 197 7.05 10.91 -10.14
C THR A 197 6.01 10.16 -10.98
N LEU A 198 4.79 10.70 -11.10
CA LEU A 198 3.75 10.12 -11.96
C LEU A 198 4.17 10.12 -13.44
N ALA A 199 4.75 11.22 -13.93
CA ALA A 199 5.22 11.29 -15.32
C ALA A 199 6.38 10.32 -15.62
N GLU A 200 7.19 9.98 -14.63
CA GLU A 200 8.36 9.12 -14.75
C GLU A 200 8.13 7.68 -14.24
N LEU A 201 6.87 7.25 -14.02
CA LEU A 201 6.55 5.86 -13.62
C LEU A 201 7.20 4.78 -14.50
N PRO A 202 7.28 4.93 -15.85
CA PRO A 202 7.98 3.95 -16.69
C PRO A 202 9.45 3.76 -16.30
N ARG A 203 10.12 4.81 -15.83
CA ARG A 203 11.50 4.75 -15.36
C ARG A 203 11.59 3.97 -14.04
N LEU A 204 10.65 4.16 -13.13
CA LEU A 204 10.58 3.39 -11.89
C LEU A 204 10.21 1.92 -12.15
N ALA A 205 9.36 1.64 -13.13
CA ALA A 205 9.07 0.27 -13.57
C ALA A 205 10.31 -0.45 -14.13
N ALA A 206 11.25 0.28 -14.74
CA ALA A 206 12.51 -0.26 -15.25
C ALA A 206 13.49 -0.71 -14.14
N LEU A 207 13.20 -0.45 -12.85
CA LEU A 207 13.99 -0.96 -11.73
C LEU A 207 13.87 -2.49 -11.56
N GLY A 208 12.93 -3.14 -12.27
CA GLY A 208 12.75 -4.59 -12.26
C GLY A 208 11.87 -5.12 -11.12
N TYR A 209 11.22 -4.25 -10.38
CA TYR A 209 10.23 -4.60 -9.36
C TYR A 209 8.82 -4.14 -9.80
N PRO A 210 7.75 -4.92 -9.54
CA PRO A 210 6.39 -4.45 -9.77
C PRO A 210 6.11 -3.19 -8.93
N LEU A 211 5.44 -2.20 -9.54
CA LEU A 211 5.08 -0.96 -8.88
C LEU A 211 3.73 -1.08 -8.17
N LEU A 212 3.69 -0.60 -6.94
CA LEU A 212 2.47 -0.21 -6.23
C LEU A 212 2.35 1.31 -6.24
N LEU A 213 1.14 1.83 -6.34
CA LEU A 213 0.85 3.24 -6.18
C LEU A 213 -0.41 3.43 -5.31
N ALA A 214 -0.35 4.36 -4.36
CA ALA A 214 -1.44 4.69 -3.45
C ALA A 214 -1.90 6.15 -3.63
N PRO A 215 -2.72 6.48 -4.66
CA PRO A 215 -3.08 7.86 -4.97
C PRO A 215 -4.25 8.40 -4.16
N SER A 216 -5.04 7.54 -3.55
CA SER A 216 -6.36 7.88 -2.99
C SER A 216 -6.25 8.85 -1.80
N HIS A 217 -7.04 9.92 -1.83
CA HIS A 217 -7.10 10.94 -0.78
C HIS A 217 -5.76 11.62 -0.48
N LYS A 218 -4.96 11.88 -1.53
CA LYS A 218 -3.68 12.60 -1.43
C LYS A 218 -3.77 13.97 -2.12
N GLU A 219 -2.95 14.89 -1.66
CA GLU A 219 -2.95 16.29 -2.10
C GLU A 219 -2.64 16.43 -3.59
N VAL A 220 -1.82 15.56 -4.16
CA VAL A 220 -1.57 15.50 -5.61
C VAL A 220 -2.85 15.30 -6.43
N THR A 221 -3.94 14.83 -5.83
CA THR A 221 -5.25 14.67 -6.49
C THR A 221 -6.17 15.89 -6.35
N ALA A 222 -5.74 16.93 -5.65
CA ALA A 222 -6.53 18.13 -5.35
C ALA A 222 -5.79 19.42 -5.70
N GLU A 223 -4.61 19.64 -5.14
CA GLU A 223 -3.85 20.89 -5.25
C GLU A 223 -3.61 21.34 -6.69
N PRO A 224 -3.25 20.47 -7.67
CA PRO A 224 -3.11 20.86 -9.08
C PRO A 224 -4.41 21.31 -9.73
N LEU A 225 -5.55 20.94 -9.15
CA LEU A 225 -6.88 21.30 -9.63
C LEU A 225 -7.45 22.54 -8.94
N GLY A 226 -6.68 23.14 -8.00
CA GLY A 226 -7.13 24.27 -7.19
C GLY A 226 -8.22 23.89 -6.18
N LEU A 227 -8.24 22.65 -5.71
CA LEU A 227 -9.19 22.13 -4.73
C LEU A 227 -8.53 22.08 -3.35
N ASP A 228 -9.31 22.39 -2.31
CA ASP A 228 -8.84 22.37 -0.91
C ASP A 228 -8.75 20.96 -0.33
N GLU A 229 -9.51 20.01 -0.89
CA GLU A 229 -9.56 18.62 -0.40
C GLU A 229 -9.35 17.63 -1.56
N ALA A 230 -8.79 16.46 -1.23
CA ALA A 230 -8.58 15.39 -2.20
C ALA A 230 -9.87 15.01 -2.93
N SER A 231 -9.80 14.94 -4.25
CA SER A 231 -10.99 14.71 -5.09
C SER A 231 -11.05 13.31 -5.67
N LEU A 232 -12.27 12.84 -5.90
CA LEU A 232 -12.52 11.57 -6.58
C LEU A 232 -12.05 11.65 -8.04
N GLU A 233 -12.28 12.78 -8.71
CA GLU A 233 -11.89 13.04 -10.10
C GLU A 233 -10.37 13.06 -10.25
N GLY A 234 -9.66 13.75 -9.34
CA GLY A 234 -8.21 13.77 -9.34
C GLY A 234 -7.62 12.39 -9.04
N THR A 235 -8.22 11.65 -8.11
CA THR A 235 -7.84 10.25 -7.85
C THR A 235 -8.04 9.39 -9.10
N ALA A 236 -9.18 9.52 -9.78
CA ALA A 236 -9.47 8.77 -11.00
C ALA A 236 -8.49 9.10 -12.14
N ALA A 237 -8.11 10.36 -12.29
CA ALA A 237 -7.13 10.79 -13.28
C ALA A 237 -5.75 10.13 -12.99
N VAL A 238 -5.29 10.16 -11.74
CA VAL A 238 -4.02 9.53 -11.34
C VAL A 238 -4.07 8.02 -11.51
N VAL A 239 -5.18 7.36 -11.14
CA VAL A 239 -5.39 5.92 -11.34
C VAL A 239 -5.35 5.56 -12.83
N ALA A 240 -6.00 6.35 -13.70
CA ALA A 240 -5.98 6.11 -15.13
C ALA A 240 -4.56 6.22 -15.73
N VAL A 241 -3.83 7.28 -15.37
CA VAL A 241 -2.43 7.47 -15.80
C VAL A 241 -1.54 6.34 -15.31
N ALA A 242 -1.64 5.97 -14.02
CA ALA A 242 -0.84 4.89 -13.43
C ALA A 242 -1.11 3.53 -14.11
N ALA A 243 -2.38 3.20 -14.36
CA ALA A 243 -2.77 1.97 -15.04
C ALA A 243 -2.26 1.94 -16.49
N TYR A 244 -2.36 3.06 -17.20
CA TYR A 244 -1.84 3.19 -18.56
C TYR A 244 -0.31 3.05 -18.60
N LEU A 245 0.40 3.60 -17.61
CA LEU A 245 1.86 3.53 -17.51
C LEU A 245 2.39 2.22 -16.90
N GLY A 246 1.50 1.28 -16.53
CA GLY A 246 1.88 -0.08 -16.17
C GLY A 246 2.15 -0.31 -14.70
N VAL A 247 1.57 0.47 -13.83
CA VAL A 247 1.53 0.17 -12.38
C VAL A 247 0.83 -1.16 -12.15
N SER A 248 1.41 -2.02 -11.32
CA SER A 248 0.94 -3.38 -11.09
C SER A 248 -0.12 -3.48 -9.99
N VAL A 249 -0.06 -2.61 -8.98
CA VAL A 249 -0.98 -2.60 -7.85
C VAL A 249 -1.45 -1.17 -7.57
N LEU A 250 -2.74 -0.96 -7.40
CA LEU A 250 -3.34 0.34 -7.06
C LEU A 250 -4.07 0.23 -5.72
N ARG A 251 -3.57 0.96 -4.71
CA ARG A 251 -4.15 1.00 -3.36
C ARG A 251 -5.13 2.16 -3.24
N VAL A 252 -6.43 1.86 -3.10
CA VAL A 252 -7.51 2.84 -3.16
C VAL A 252 -8.63 2.59 -2.14
N HIS A 253 -9.40 3.64 -1.82
CA HIS A 253 -10.60 3.58 -0.98
C HIS A 253 -11.88 3.28 -1.77
N ASP A 254 -12.06 3.93 -2.93
CA ASP A 254 -13.28 3.92 -3.74
C ASP A 254 -13.24 2.82 -4.82
N LEU A 255 -13.20 1.59 -4.37
CA LEU A 255 -12.82 0.41 -5.16
C LEU A 255 -13.67 0.15 -6.40
N PRO A 256 -15.01 0.10 -6.36
CA PRO A 256 -15.77 -0.26 -7.56
C PRO A 256 -15.52 0.73 -8.71
N PHE A 257 -15.49 2.02 -8.40
CA PHE A 257 -15.26 3.07 -9.38
C PHE A 257 -13.83 3.03 -9.92
N MET A 258 -12.82 2.99 -9.03
CA MET A 258 -11.41 2.99 -9.43
C MET A 258 -11.00 1.74 -10.18
N ALA A 259 -11.60 0.58 -9.89
CA ALA A 259 -11.36 -0.64 -10.65
C ALA A 259 -11.78 -0.52 -12.12
N HIS A 260 -12.93 0.13 -12.39
CA HIS A 260 -13.36 0.38 -13.75
C HIS A 260 -12.45 1.38 -14.48
N VAL A 261 -12.02 2.44 -13.80
CA VAL A 261 -11.07 3.43 -14.34
C VAL A 261 -9.74 2.76 -14.70
N ALA A 262 -9.15 1.99 -13.76
CA ALA A 262 -7.90 1.29 -13.98
C ALA A 262 -8.00 0.29 -15.13
N ARG A 263 -9.08 -0.50 -15.18
CA ARG A 263 -9.29 -1.49 -16.24
C ARG A 263 -9.43 -0.83 -17.61
N MET A 264 -10.18 0.28 -17.71
CA MET A 264 -10.35 0.99 -18.98
C MET A 264 -9.01 1.56 -19.49
N ALA A 265 -8.23 2.18 -18.62
CA ALA A 265 -6.92 2.71 -18.97
C ALA A 265 -5.95 1.60 -19.42
N TRP A 266 -5.95 0.47 -18.72
CA TRP A 266 -5.15 -0.70 -19.10
C TRP A 266 -5.56 -1.26 -20.47
N LEU A 267 -6.86 -1.36 -20.77
CA LEU A 267 -7.34 -1.81 -22.09
C LEU A 267 -6.87 -0.89 -23.21
N VAL A 268 -6.83 0.44 -22.99
CA VAL A 268 -6.31 1.41 -23.97
C VAL A 268 -4.82 1.17 -24.21
N ARG A 269 -4.03 0.94 -23.14
CA ARG A 269 -2.62 0.59 -23.25
C ARG A 269 -2.40 -0.66 -24.09
N GLU A 270 -3.14 -1.75 -23.83
CA GLU A 270 -3.02 -3.01 -24.57
C GLU A 270 -3.28 -2.85 -26.08
N MET A 271 -4.10 -1.85 -26.46
CA MET A 271 -4.32 -1.53 -27.88
C MET A 271 -3.16 -0.73 -28.49
N ALA A 272 -2.46 0.07 -27.69
CA ALA A 272 -1.30 0.84 -28.14
C ALA A 272 -0.04 0.00 -28.32
N ASP A 273 0.07 -1.11 -27.58
CA ASP A 273 1.21 -2.04 -27.64
C ASP A 273 1.09 -3.13 -28.74
N ARG A 274 -0.04 -3.15 -29.48
CA ARG A 274 -0.32 -4.03 -30.64
C ARG A 274 0.00 -3.38 -31.97
#